data_d7df05ecbb3d06a79f19b913c486edd1
#
_entry.id   d7df05ecbb3d06a79f19b913c486edd1
#
_cell.length_a   1.000
_cell.length_b   1.000
_cell.length_c   1.000
_cell.angle_alpha   90.00
_cell.angle_beta   90.00
_cell.angle_gamma   90.00
#
_symmetry.space_group_name_H-M   'P 1'
#
loop_
_entity.id
_entity.type
_entity.pdbx_description
1 polymer ?
#
loop_
_entity_poly.entity_id
_entity_poly.type
_entity_poly.pdbx_seq_one_letter_code
_entity_poly.pdbx_strand_id
1 'polypeptide(L)'
;MNSGNGHSSFPMLSEKQGCVNDCAGGISYYRDTEYTPAAVHDFQEGFIVLEGKGSARVGAEECMLEKETAFIVPAGVEHQLRASDQNQPLVLFWFHAR
;
A
#
# COMPACT_ATOMS: atom_id res chain seq x y z
N MET A 1 8.43 1.73 -12.77
CA MET A 1 7.79 1.97 -12.77
C MET A 1 6.75 2.03 -12.87
N ASN A 2 6.33 2.21 -12.78
CA ASN A 2 5.44 2.34 -12.74
C ASN A 2 4.44 2.54 -12.74
N SER A 3 4.29 2.72 -13.04
CA SER A 3 3.17 2.86 -12.71
C SER A 3 2.13 3.49 -13.50
N GLY A 4 1.98 3.55 -14.57
CA GLY A 4 1.01 4.17 -15.39
C GLY A 4 -0.35 4.44 -14.77
N ASN A 5 -0.61 4.01 -13.56
CA ASN A 5 -1.89 4.16 -12.91
C ASN A 5 -1.87 5.18 -11.79
N GLY A 6 -0.99 6.13 -11.86
CA GLY A 6 -0.87 7.12 -10.81
C GLY A 6 -0.38 6.54 -9.50
N HIS A 7 0.21 5.36 -9.53
CA HIS A 7 0.77 4.71 -8.36
C HIS A 7 2.29 4.69 -8.50
N SER A 8 2.97 5.25 -7.50
CA SER A 8 4.43 5.22 -7.44
C SER A 8 4.85 4.63 -6.11
N SER A 9 5.91 3.86 -6.11
CA SER A 9 6.40 3.24 -4.90
C SER A 9 7.89 3.43 -4.80
N PHE A 10 8.35 3.78 -3.61
CA PHE A 10 9.75 4.07 -3.35
C PHE A 10 10.25 3.20 -2.20
N PRO A 11 10.87 2.05 -2.50
CA PRO A 11 11.42 1.20 -1.46
C PRO A 11 12.50 1.93 -0.68
N MET A 12 12.47 1.81 0.63
CA MET A 12 13.40 2.50 1.51
C MET A 12 14.14 1.55 2.44
N LEU A 13 13.52 0.41 2.76
CA LEU A 13 14.10 -0.58 3.64
C LEU A 13 14.20 -1.90 2.91
N SER A 14 15.37 -2.51 2.99
CA SER A 14 15.62 -3.80 2.36
C SER A 14 16.78 -4.47 3.11
N GLU A 15 17.27 -5.55 2.57
CA GLU A 15 18.43 -6.21 3.17
C GLU A 15 19.63 -5.28 3.25
N LYS A 16 19.70 -4.27 2.40
CA LYS A 16 20.80 -3.30 2.43
C LYS A 16 20.80 -2.48 3.71
N GLN A 17 19.65 -2.29 4.32
CA GLN A 17 19.53 -1.55 5.57
C GLN A 17 19.40 -2.48 6.78
N GLY A 18 19.55 -3.78 6.57
CA GLY A 18 19.52 -4.72 7.68
C GLY A 18 18.25 -5.54 7.81
N CYS A 19 17.32 -5.44 6.87
CA CYS A 19 16.13 -6.29 6.91
C CYS A 19 16.52 -7.75 6.70
N VAL A 20 15.83 -8.62 7.42
CA VAL A 20 16.05 -10.06 7.32
C VAL A 20 14.72 -10.72 6.96
N ASN A 21 14.80 -11.97 6.50
CA ASN A 21 13.60 -12.76 6.19
C ASN A 21 12.70 -12.08 5.16
N ASP A 22 13.34 -11.51 4.13
CA ASP A 22 12.61 -10.85 3.03
C ASP A 22 11.78 -9.66 3.48
N CYS A 23 12.13 -9.06 4.61
CA CYS A 23 11.49 -7.85 5.06
C CYS A 23 11.83 -6.70 4.10
N ALA A 24 10.88 -5.83 3.87
CA ALA A 24 11.09 -4.64 3.05
C ALA A 24 10.04 -3.61 3.44
N GLY A 25 10.32 -2.35 3.15
CA GLY A 25 9.39 -1.28 3.43
C GLY A 25 9.67 -0.07 2.59
N GLY A 26 8.67 0.77 2.42
CA GLY A 26 8.83 1.99 1.63
C GLY A 26 7.58 2.83 1.66
N ILE A 27 7.58 3.85 0.81
CA ILE A 27 6.47 4.79 0.72
C ILE A 27 5.85 4.68 -0.66
N SER A 28 4.52 4.67 -0.69
CA SER A 28 3.77 4.63 -1.93
C SER A 28 2.82 5.81 -2.01
N TYR A 29 2.62 6.29 -3.23
CA TYR A 29 1.71 7.38 -3.55
C TYR A 29 0.66 6.84 -4.50
N TYR A 30 -0.62 7.04 -4.16
CA TYR A 30 -1.74 6.66 -5.02
C TYR A 30 -2.48 7.93 -5.38
N ARG A 31 -2.60 8.19 -6.69
CA ARG A 31 -3.21 9.43 -7.17
C ARG A 31 -4.54 9.20 -7.87
N ASP A 32 -4.79 7.99 -8.32
CA ASP A 32 -6.03 7.67 -9.02
C ASP A 32 -7.16 7.44 -8.03
N THR A 33 -8.36 7.83 -8.46
CA THR A 33 -9.56 7.58 -7.67
C THR A 33 -10.21 6.26 -8.04
N GLU A 34 -9.62 5.53 -8.98
CA GLU A 34 -10.05 4.17 -9.28
C GLU A 34 -9.11 3.20 -8.60
N TYR A 35 -9.64 2.06 -8.22
CA TYR A 35 -8.83 1.05 -7.56
C TYR A 35 -7.72 0.56 -8.48
N THR A 36 -6.56 0.31 -7.89
CA THR A 36 -5.45 -0.32 -8.60
C THR A 36 -5.86 -1.74 -9.00
N PRO A 37 -5.15 -2.33 -9.97
CA PRO A 37 -5.34 -3.74 -10.24
C PRO A 37 -5.12 -4.57 -8.98
N ALA A 38 -5.85 -5.66 -8.85
CA ALA A 38 -5.73 -6.51 -7.68
C ALA A 38 -4.34 -7.10 -7.60
N ALA A 39 -3.77 -7.10 -6.40
CA ALA A 39 -2.46 -7.66 -6.14
C ALA A 39 -2.59 -8.70 -5.04
N VAL A 40 -1.76 -9.72 -5.11
CA VAL A 40 -1.73 -10.76 -4.09
C VAL A 40 -0.28 -11.20 -3.90
N HIS A 41 0.11 -11.41 -2.65
CA HIS A 41 1.48 -11.81 -2.33
C HIS A 41 1.45 -13.04 -1.46
N ASP A 42 2.58 -13.75 -1.40
CA ASP A 42 2.72 -14.91 -0.54
C ASP A 42 3.33 -14.53 0.81
N PHE A 43 3.31 -13.24 1.13
CA PHE A 43 3.74 -12.71 2.43
C PHE A 43 2.71 -11.68 2.88
N GLN A 44 2.75 -11.34 4.16
CA GLN A 44 1.85 -10.33 4.67
C GLN A 44 2.41 -8.93 4.39
N GLU A 45 1.51 -7.97 4.21
CA GLU A 45 1.89 -6.60 3.93
C GLU A 45 1.11 -5.67 4.84
N GLY A 46 1.82 -4.82 5.55
CA GLY A 46 1.21 -3.83 6.43
C GLY A 46 1.30 -2.45 5.83
N PHE A 47 0.36 -1.60 6.19
CA PHE A 47 0.27 -0.22 5.69
C PHE A 47 -0.07 0.73 6.82
N ILE A 48 0.50 1.93 6.76
CA ILE A 48 0.01 3.04 7.59
C ILE A 48 -0.11 4.27 6.70
N VAL A 49 -1.25 4.95 6.80
CA VAL A 49 -1.53 6.14 6.00
C VAL A 49 -0.78 7.33 6.59
N LEU A 50 0.01 8.00 5.77
CA LEU A 50 0.79 9.17 6.18
C LEU A 50 0.09 10.46 5.81
N GLU A 51 -0.56 10.51 4.64
CA GLU A 51 -1.22 11.71 4.14
C GLU A 51 -2.37 11.33 3.24
N GLY A 52 -3.36 12.21 3.15
CA GLY A 52 -4.45 12.03 2.21
C GLY A 52 -5.52 11.09 2.72
N LYS A 53 -6.47 10.78 1.84
CA LYS A 53 -7.57 9.89 2.15
C LYS A 53 -7.80 8.96 0.97
N GLY A 54 -8.37 7.82 1.26
CA GLY A 54 -8.67 6.87 0.20
C GLY A 54 -9.45 5.70 0.75
N SER A 55 -9.38 4.59 0.03
CA SER A 55 -9.98 3.35 0.51
C SER A 55 -9.16 2.18 0.02
N ALA A 56 -9.33 1.06 0.69
CA ALA A 56 -8.65 -0.19 0.34
C ALA A 56 -9.68 -1.30 0.32
N ARG A 57 -9.49 -2.22 -0.62
CA ARG A 57 -10.19 -3.49 -0.63
C ARG A 57 -9.22 -4.56 -0.22
N VAL A 58 -9.57 -5.29 0.83
CA VAL A 58 -8.76 -6.40 1.33
C VAL A 58 -9.66 -7.62 1.31
N GLY A 59 -9.44 -8.50 0.35
CA GLY A 59 -10.36 -9.60 0.11
C GLY A 59 -11.72 -9.05 -0.27
N ALA A 60 -12.75 -9.44 0.46
CA ALA A 60 -14.11 -9.00 0.20
C ALA A 60 -14.51 -7.74 0.97
N GLU A 61 -13.60 -7.20 1.77
CA GLU A 61 -13.91 -6.07 2.64
C GLU A 61 -13.33 -4.79 2.10
N GLU A 62 -14.03 -3.69 2.30
CA GLU A 62 -13.57 -2.37 1.92
C GLU A 62 -13.46 -1.52 3.17
N CYS A 63 -12.36 -0.81 3.33
CA CYS A 63 -12.17 0.07 4.48
C CYS A 63 -11.76 1.46 3.99
N MET A 64 -12.19 2.45 4.76
CA MET A 64 -11.83 3.84 4.50
C MET A 64 -10.48 4.15 5.12
N LEU A 65 -9.69 4.93 4.42
CA LEU A 65 -8.33 5.26 4.84
C LEU A 65 -8.21 6.75 5.09
N GLU A 66 -7.61 7.10 6.20
CA GLU A 66 -7.26 8.49 6.51
C GLU A 66 -5.97 8.47 7.30
N LYS A 67 -5.43 9.65 7.53
CA LYS A 67 -4.13 9.78 8.19
C LYS A 67 -4.10 8.96 9.47
N GLU A 68 -3.02 8.19 9.64
CA GLU A 68 -2.76 7.37 10.82
C GLU A 68 -3.61 6.10 10.91
N THR A 69 -4.37 5.78 9.86
CA THR A 69 -5.01 4.47 9.77
C THR A 69 -3.96 3.43 9.38
N ALA A 70 -3.96 2.31 10.08
CA ALA A 70 -3.07 1.20 9.75
C ALA A 70 -3.89 -0.05 9.49
N PHE A 71 -3.42 -0.88 8.57
CA PHE A 71 -4.10 -2.15 8.28
C PHE A 71 -3.10 -3.14 7.74
N ILE A 72 -3.50 -4.41 7.75
CA ILE A 72 -2.64 -5.48 7.27
C ILE A 72 -3.39 -6.31 6.24
N VAL A 73 -2.64 -6.76 5.23
CA VAL A 73 -3.16 -7.67 4.21
C VAL A 73 -2.47 -9.00 4.44
N PRO A 74 -3.21 -10.03 4.84
CA PRO A 74 -2.59 -11.35 5.05
C PRO A 74 -2.05 -11.93 3.76
N ALA A 75 -1.12 -12.86 3.88
CA ALA A 75 -0.59 -13.57 2.73
C ALA A 75 -1.73 -14.27 1.99
N GLY A 76 -1.70 -14.22 0.67
CA GLY A 76 -2.69 -14.89 -0.16
C GLY A 76 -4.01 -14.14 -0.32
N VAL A 77 -4.14 -12.94 0.24
CA VAL A 77 -5.36 -12.15 0.15
C VAL A 77 -5.16 -11.04 -0.88
N GLU A 78 -6.10 -10.90 -1.80
CA GLU A 78 -6.03 -9.83 -2.80
C GLU A 78 -6.29 -8.48 -2.16
N HIS A 79 -5.64 -7.45 -2.68
CA HIS A 79 -5.87 -6.11 -2.19
C HIS A 79 -5.75 -5.08 -3.31
N GLN A 80 -6.44 -3.96 -3.12
CA GLN A 80 -6.45 -2.83 -4.05
C GLN A 80 -6.57 -1.56 -3.23
N LEU A 81 -6.00 -0.48 -3.74
CA LEU A 81 -6.05 0.81 -3.06
C LEU A 81 -6.42 1.90 -4.05
N ARG A 82 -6.98 2.99 -3.54
CA ARG A 82 -7.26 4.17 -4.35
C ARG A 82 -7.26 5.41 -3.47
N ALA A 83 -7.02 6.56 -4.09
CA ALA A 83 -7.19 7.86 -3.44
C ALA A 83 -8.64 8.28 -3.53
N SER A 84 -9.09 9.10 -2.57
CA SER A 84 -10.44 9.65 -2.62
C SER A 84 -10.53 10.89 -3.51
N ASP A 85 -9.41 11.59 -3.70
CA ASP A 85 -9.38 12.88 -4.40
C ASP A 85 -8.16 12.90 -5.30
N GLN A 86 -8.38 13.06 -6.59
CA GLN A 86 -7.26 13.05 -7.54
C GLN A 86 -6.33 14.25 -7.34
N ASN A 87 -6.77 15.27 -6.62
CA ASN A 87 -5.94 16.43 -6.34
C ASN A 87 -5.12 16.29 -5.08
N GLN A 88 -5.29 15.19 -4.36
CA GLN A 88 -4.52 14.95 -3.15
C GLN A 88 -4.16 13.47 -3.07
N PRO A 89 -2.88 13.12 -3.23
CA PRO A 89 -2.50 11.71 -3.22
C PRO A 89 -2.72 11.08 -1.86
N LEU A 90 -3.04 9.80 -1.90
CA LEU A 90 -3.02 8.97 -0.71
C LEU A 90 -1.58 8.47 -0.56
N VAL A 91 -0.96 8.77 0.57
CA VAL A 91 0.44 8.42 0.82
C VAL A 91 0.49 7.45 1.98
N LEU A 92 1.16 6.31 1.77
CA LEU A 92 1.27 5.31 2.83
C LEU A 92 2.70 4.83 2.95
N PHE A 93 3.03 4.37 4.15
CA PHE A 93 4.19 3.55 4.36
C PHE A 93 3.74 2.09 4.32
N TRP A 94 4.46 1.25 3.59
CA TRP A 94 4.16 -0.17 3.50
C TRP A 94 5.36 -0.98 3.97
N PHE A 95 5.09 -2.18 4.47
CA PHE A 95 6.18 -3.09 4.79
C PHE A 95 5.71 -4.52 4.56
N HIS A 96 6.67 -5.36 4.23
CA HIS A 96 6.46 -6.78 3.99
C HIS A 96 7.10 -7.56 5.13
N ALA A 97 6.46 -8.66 5.52
CA ALA A 97 6.98 -9.53 6.56
C ALA A 97 6.58 -10.96 6.27
N ARG A 98 7.41 -11.90 6.70
CA ARG A 98 7.10 -13.32 6.58
C ARG A 98 6.92 -13.97 7.93
#